data_3889a0275a9223931b78ce0df3fa333e
#
_entry.id   3889a0275a9223931b78ce0df3fa333e
#
_cell.length_a   1.000
_cell.length_b   1.000
_cell.length_c   1.000
_cell.angle_alpha   90.00
_cell.angle_beta   90.00
_cell.angle_gamma   90.00
#
_symmetry.space_group_name_H-M   'P 1'
#
loop_
_entity.id
_entity.type
_entity.pdbx_description
1 polymer ?
#
loop_
_entity_poly.entity_id
_entity_poly.type
_entity_poly.pdbx_seq_one_letter_code
_entity_poly.pdbx_strand_id
1 'polypeptide(L)'
;MSILAGFAGTPVVPTLVLPRSRLPLPEPIKMVSALPPPLSALPWRLVANTGWARLEQRFARLLEEADPATTIAYFWPGASRKLVQRAKARGILTVREMINTAQASAKPALDAAYARLGLPPTHTISMAAVEEEIEELALYDLVFASNAPCEVSLIDAGVRADRIFPTSFGWSPPRFELGIGHSTAADRGPGTVKILFAGSISVRKGVPTLLEAWEKLTVDAELTLVGNVEPALEPLVSRAVARGSVRVLPFTRDIGALYRSHDVFVFPTVEEGGPQVTIEAGGCGLPVITTPMGAARLVKDGVNGIIVPAGAVELLSAAIASLASDPGLRQRYSRRIAADAQAFTYDKLGAERALAFIERLEHRHPEVVSYA
;
A
#
# COMPACT_ATOMS: atom_id res chain seq x y z
N MET A 1 -3.03 11.34 0.27
CA MET A 1 -2.59 12.76 0.20
C MET A 1 -1.14 12.90 -0.21
N SER A 2 -0.21 12.12 0.33
CA SER A 2 1.22 12.26 0.00
C SER A 2 1.56 12.07 -1.48
N ILE A 3 0.91 11.14 -2.18
CA ILE A 3 1.08 10.98 -3.64
C ILE A 3 0.63 12.25 -4.40
N LEU A 4 -0.46 12.87 -3.97
CA LEU A 4 -0.95 14.10 -4.63
C LEU A 4 -0.01 15.29 -4.42
N ALA A 5 0.67 15.35 -3.28
CA ALA A 5 1.71 16.36 -3.05
C ALA A 5 2.90 16.20 -4.02
N GLY A 6 3.18 14.99 -4.48
CA GLY A 6 4.20 14.73 -5.49
C GLY A 6 3.92 15.32 -6.88
N PHE A 7 2.72 15.83 -7.12
CA PHE A 7 2.43 16.61 -8.34
C PHE A 7 2.94 18.07 -8.28
N ALA A 8 3.44 18.51 -7.13
CA ALA A 8 4.04 19.85 -7.02
C ALA A 8 5.18 20.02 -8.03
N GLY A 9 5.20 21.15 -8.73
CA GLY A 9 6.19 21.42 -9.79
C GLY A 9 5.90 20.73 -11.14
N THR A 10 4.76 20.04 -11.27
CA THR A 10 4.27 19.51 -12.55
C THR A 10 3.07 20.33 -13.05
N PRO A 11 2.71 20.25 -14.34
CA PRO A 11 1.50 20.93 -14.86
C PRO A 11 0.19 20.35 -14.30
N VAL A 12 0.21 19.21 -13.63
CA VAL A 12 -0.98 18.55 -13.08
C VAL A 12 -1.41 19.17 -11.76
N VAL A 13 -2.61 19.73 -11.71
CA VAL A 13 -3.18 20.32 -10.50
C VAL A 13 -4.27 19.40 -9.93
N PRO A 14 -3.98 18.66 -8.83
CA PRO A 14 -4.97 17.77 -8.25
C PRO A 14 -6.13 18.54 -7.59
N THR A 15 -7.36 18.11 -7.85
CA THR A 15 -8.54 18.53 -7.11
C THR A 15 -9.09 17.35 -6.32
N LEU A 16 -8.94 17.40 -5.00
CA LEU A 16 -9.38 16.34 -4.10
C LEU A 16 -10.81 16.59 -3.64
N VAL A 17 -11.72 15.69 -4.01
CA VAL A 17 -13.13 15.76 -3.60
C VAL A 17 -13.30 14.81 -2.40
N LEU A 18 -13.70 15.36 -1.27
CA LEU A 18 -13.85 14.64 0.00
C LEU A 18 -15.24 14.89 0.60
N PRO A 19 -15.78 13.94 1.40
CA PRO A 19 -16.97 14.25 2.18
C PRO A 19 -16.74 15.45 3.10
N ARG A 20 -15.61 15.49 3.78
CA ARG A 20 -15.11 16.63 4.58
C ARG A 20 -13.60 16.52 4.81
N SER A 21 -12.94 17.64 5.06
CA SER A 21 -11.60 17.69 5.62
C SER A 21 -11.53 18.69 6.77
N ARG A 22 -10.67 18.42 7.73
CA ARG A 22 -10.34 19.33 8.84
C ARG A 22 -8.90 19.82 8.76
N LEU A 23 -8.12 19.27 7.84
CA LEU A 23 -6.71 19.60 7.67
C LEU A 23 -6.54 20.41 6.38
N PRO A 24 -5.70 21.44 6.41
CA PRO A 24 -5.28 22.11 5.19
C PRO A 24 -4.51 21.12 4.30
N LEU A 25 -4.61 21.31 3.00
CA LEU A 25 -3.85 20.55 2.02
C LEU A 25 -2.64 21.38 1.59
N PRO A 26 -1.48 20.74 1.33
CA PRO A 26 -0.36 21.44 0.75
C PRO A 26 -0.67 21.86 -0.71
N GLU A 27 -0.11 22.97 -1.15
CA GLU A 27 -0.11 23.35 -2.57
C GLU A 27 0.58 22.25 -3.41
N PRO A 28 0.13 21.99 -4.65
CA PRO A 28 -0.95 22.68 -5.39
C PRO A 28 -2.34 22.04 -5.24
N ILE A 29 -2.58 21.19 -4.25
CA ILE A 29 -3.80 20.40 -4.11
C ILE A 29 -4.99 21.30 -3.79
N LYS A 30 -5.97 21.37 -4.69
CA LYS A 30 -7.26 22.00 -4.43
C LYS A 30 -8.18 21.03 -3.68
N MET A 31 -8.97 21.55 -2.74
CA MET A 31 -9.92 20.75 -1.97
C MET A 31 -11.36 21.20 -2.23
N VAL A 32 -12.21 20.22 -2.49
CA VAL A 32 -13.66 20.41 -2.59
C VAL A 32 -14.34 19.55 -1.52
N SER A 33 -14.91 20.21 -0.49
CA SER A 33 -15.71 19.53 0.53
C SER A 33 -17.14 19.33 0.05
N ALA A 34 -17.67 18.11 0.19
CA ALA A 34 -19.06 17.79 -0.16
C ALA A 34 -20.06 18.20 0.92
N LEU A 35 -19.64 18.18 2.19
CA LEU A 35 -20.47 18.58 3.33
C LEU A 35 -20.21 20.06 3.68
N PRO A 36 -21.24 20.93 3.58
CA PRO A 36 -21.13 22.31 4.03
C PRO A 36 -21.17 22.39 5.57
N PRO A 37 -20.69 23.49 6.17
CA PRO A 37 -21.04 23.82 7.54
C PRO A 37 -22.58 24.02 7.67
N PRO A 38 -23.21 23.60 8.78
CA PRO A 38 -22.65 22.96 9.97
C PRO A 38 -22.50 21.44 9.87
N LEU A 39 -22.96 20.77 8.80
CA LEU A 39 -22.95 19.31 8.68
C LEU A 39 -21.54 18.72 8.75
N SER A 40 -20.52 19.43 8.25
CA SER A 40 -19.13 18.98 8.33
C SER A 40 -18.58 18.94 9.77
N ALA A 41 -19.21 19.64 10.72
CA ALA A 41 -18.83 19.65 12.14
C ALA A 41 -19.42 18.48 12.94
N LEU A 42 -20.49 17.85 12.46
CA LEU A 42 -21.16 16.75 13.15
C LEU A 42 -20.27 15.49 13.22
N PRO A 43 -20.49 14.59 14.20
CA PRO A 43 -19.84 13.28 14.25
C PRO A 43 -20.04 12.51 12.94
N TRP A 44 -18.96 11.92 12.40
CA TRP A 44 -18.99 11.25 11.09
C TRP A 44 -20.10 10.18 10.98
N ARG A 45 -20.28 9.37 12.04
CA ARG A 45 -21.32 8.34 12.10
C ARG A 45 -22.74 8.85 11.79
N LEU A 46 -23.02 10.14 12.07
CA LEU A 46 -24.34 10.73 11.83
C LEU A 46 -24.53 11.27 10.40
N VAL A 47 -23.44 11.58 9.73
CA VAL A 47 -23.49 12.25 8.41
C VAL A 47 -22.83 11.42 7.29
N ALA A 48 -22.38 10.20 7.58
CA ALA A 48 -21.63 9.38 6.62
C ALA A 48 -22.42 9.16 5.31
N ASN A 49 -23.66 8.67 5.39
CA ASN A 49 -24.47 8.40 4.21
C ASN A 49 -24.76 9.69 3.40
N THR A 50 -25.08 10.78 4.08
CA THR A 50 -25.26 12.09 3.45
C THR A 50 -23.94 12.58 2.83
N GLY A 51 -22.84 12.36 3.51
CA GLY A 51 -21.49 12.73 3.04
C GLY A 51 -21.11 12.02 1.76
N TRP A 52 -21.34 10.72 1.68
CA TRP A 52 -21.07 9.93 0.46
C TRP A 52 -22.00 10.33 -0.70
N ALA A 53 -23.29 10.46 -0.46
CA ALA A 53 -24.24 10.88 -1.48
C ALA A 53 -23.92 12.28 -2.04
N ARG A 54 -23.55 13.21 -1.17
CA ARG A 54 -23.16 14.58 -1.59
C ARG A 54 -21.80 14.60 -2.30
N LEU A 55 -20.86 13.75 -1.89
CA LEU A 55 -19.59 13.59 -2.60
C LEU A 55 -19.83 13.16 -4.04
N GLU A 56 -20.66 12.15 -4.24
CA GLU A 56 -21.02 11.67 -5.58
C GLU A 56 -21.66 12.78 -6.43
N GLN A 57 -22.62 13.51 -5.88
CA GLN A 57 -23.25 14.66 -6.55
C GLN A 57 -22.25 15.78 -6.87
N ARG A 58 -21.34 16.09 -5.93
CA ARG A 58 -20.34 17.14 -6.12
C ARG A 58 -19.32 16.76 -7.18
N PHE A 59 -18.87 15.51 -7.15
CA PHE A 59 -17.96 14.98 -8.17
C PHE A 59 -18.62 14.99 -9.55
N ALA A 60 -19.89 14.56 -9.63
CA ALA A 60 -20.66 14.59 -10.88
C ALA A 60 -20.76 16.01 -11.48
N ARG A 61 -20.98 17.04 -10.65
CA ARG A 61 -21.01 18.44 -11.12
C ARG A 61 -19.66 18.90 -11.66
N LEU A 62 -18.56 18.54 -10.98
CA LEU A 62 -17.22 18.85 -11.45
C LEU A 62 -16.94 18.19 -12.81
N LEU A 63 -17.43 16.96 -13.02
CA LEU A 63 -17.33 16.31 -14.32
C LEU A 63 -18.12 17.05 -15.42
N GLU A 64 -19.29 17.62 -15.09
CA GLU A 64 -20.09 18.40 -16.06
C GLU A 64 -19.42 19.72 -16.48
N GLU A 65 -18.69 20.33 -15.55
CA GLU A 65 -17.98 21.60 -15.75
C GLU A 65 -16.58 21.41 -16.37
N ALA A 66 -16.07 20.17 -16.38
CA ALA A 66 -14.73 19.85 -16.80
C ALA A 66 -14.55 19.89 -18.32
N ASP A 67 -13.38 20.38 -18.75
CA ASP A 67 -12.90 20.22 -20.12
C ASP A 67 -12.30 18.81 -20.31
N PRO A 68 -12.87 17.97 -21.18
CA PRO A 68 -12.38 16.62 -21.41
C PRO A 68 -10.95 16.55 -21.94
N ALA A 69 -10.47 17.55 -22.64
CA ALA A 69 -9.15 17.57 -23.23
C ALA A 69 -8.02 17.78 -22.21
N THR A 70 -8.35 18.36 -21.04
CA THR A 70 -7.36 18.72 -20.01
C THR A 70 -7.66 18.10 -18.64
N THR A 71 -8.76 17.33 -18.53
CA THR A 71 -9.19 16.77 -17.25
C THR A 71 -9.04 15.26 -17.19
N ILE A 72 -8.62 14.78 -16.02
CA ILE A 72 -8.53 13.36 -15.67
C ILE A 72 -9.43 13.10 -14.47
N ALA A 73 -10.32 12.12 -14.59
CA ALA A 73 -11.12 11.62 -13.49
C ALA A 73 -10.41 10.44 -12.82
N TYR A 74 -9.86 10.68 -11.62
CA TYR A 74 -9.07 9.73 -10.88
C TYR A 74 -9.88 9.11 -9.74
N PHE A 75 -10.03 7.79 -9.77
CA PHE A 75 -10.90 7.05 -8.88
C PHE A 75 -10.12 6.12 -7.95
N TRP A 76 -10.52 6.11 -6.69
CA TRP A 76 -10.13 5.12 -5.71
C TRP A 76 -11.17 4.00 -5.61
N PRO A 77 -10.81 2.82 -5.03
CA PRO A 77 -11.76 1.73 -4.80
C PRO A 77 -13.04 2.18 -4.10
N GLY A 78 -14.17 1.65 -4.55
CA GLY A 78 -15.50 1.99 -4.01
C GLY A 78 -16.13 3.23 -4.66
N ALA A 79 -15.57 3.75 -5.74
CA ALA A 79 -16.23 4.76 -6.55
C ALA A 79 -17.47 4.17 -7.25
N SER A 80 -18.52 5.01 -7.40
CA SER A 80 -19.73 4.59 -8.10
C SER A 80 -19.45 4.37 -9.59
N ARG A 81 -19.85 3.20 -10.12
CA ARG A 81 -19.79 2.91 -11.57
C ARG A 81 -20.47 3.99 -12.41
N LYS A 82 -21.56 4.59 -11.90
CA LYS A 82 -22.27 5.68 -12.58
C LYS A 82 -21.38 6.90 -12.79
N LEU A 83 -20.51 7.22 -11.82
CA LEU A 83 -19.56 8.33 -11.98
C LEU A 83 -18.52 8.04 -13.05
N VAL A 84 -17.99 6.81 -13.08
CA VAL A 84 -17.02 6.39 -14.09
C VAL A 84 -17.64 6.44 -15.48
N GLN A 85 -18.84 5.89 -15.64
CA GLN A 85 -19.61 5.94 -16.91
C GLN A 85 -19.89 7.38 -17.33
N ARG A 86 -20.24 8.27 -16.39
CA ARG A 86 -20.48 9.69 -16.67
C ARG A 86 -19.21 10.41 -17.17
N ALA A 87 -18.08 10.18 -16.51
CA ALA A 87 -16.79 10.71 -16.95
C ALA A 87 -16.46 10.24 -18.38
N LYS A 88 -16.64 8.95 -18.63
CA LYS A 88 -16.43 8.35 -19.96
C LYS A 88 -17.34 8.91 -21.04
N ALA A 89 -18.63 9.05 -20.74
CA ALA A 89 -19.60 9.61 -21.67
C ALA A 89 -19.28 11.07 -22.07
N ARG A 90 -18.58 11.78 -21.19
CA ARG A 90 -18.06 13.13 -21.46
C ARG A 90 -16.71 13.15 -22.17
N GLY A 91 -16.13 12.01 -22.46
CA GLY A 91 -14.80 11.93 -23.06
C GLY A 91 -13.64 12.17 -22.08
N ILE A 92 -13.90 12.32 -20.78
CA ILE A 92 -12.86 12.53 -19.77
C ILE A 92 -12.06 11.24 -19.55
N LEU A 93 -10.72 11.34 -19.51
CA LEU A 93 -9.81 10.22 -19.22
C LEU A 93 -10.08 9.68 -17.82
N THR A 94 -10.34 8.38 -17.71
CA THR A 94 -10.66 7.72 -16.45
C THR A 94 -9.51 6.89 -15.94
N VAL A 95 -9.12 7.08 -14.68
CA VAL A 95 -8.01 6.37 -14.02
C VAL A 95 -8.48 5.71 -12.74
N ARG A 96 -8.07 4.46 -12.54
CA ARG A 96 -8.32 3.66 -11.33
C ARG A 96 -7.02 3.46 -10.54
N GLU A 97 -7.02 3.74 -9.25
CA GLU A 97 -5.96 3.32 -8.34
C GLU A 97 -6.26 1.94 -7.78
N MET A 98 -5.32 1.00 -7.90
CA MET A 98 -5.40 -0.29 -7.20
C MET A 98 -4.66 -0.20 -5.87
N ILE A 99 -5.36 -0.52 -4.79
CA ILE A 99 -4.80 -0.57 -3.43
C ILE A 99 -4.67 -2.00 -2.91
N ASN A 100 -5.25 -2.95 -3.63
CA ASN A 100 -5.17 -4.41 -3.45
C ASN A 100 -4.98 -5.06 -4.82
N THR A 101 -4.70 -6.37 -4.86
CA THR A 101 -4.85 -7.14 -6.10
C THR A 101 -6.31 -7.21 -6.52
N ALA A 102 -6.58 -7.56 -7.77
CA ALA A 102 -7.95 -7.80 -8.22
C ALA A 102 -8.63 -8.88 -7.36
N GLN A 103 -9.91 -8.68 -7.02
CA GLN A 103 -10.64 -9.56 -6.11
C GLN A 103 -10.69 -11.01 -6.61
N ALA A 104 -10.66 -11.22 -7.92
CA ALA A 104 -10.58 -12.54 -8.53
C ALA A 104 -9.33 -13.33 -8.08
N SER A 105 -8.20 -12.65 -7.87
CA SER A 105 -6.96 -13.24 -7.37
C SER A 105 -6.87 -13.20 -5.84
N ALA A 106 -7.35 -12.13 -5.21
CA ALA A 106 -7.33 -11.96 -3.76
C ALA A 106 -8.19 -13.00 -3.05
N LYS A 107 -9.42 -13.25 -3.54
CA LYS A 107 -10.36 -14.16 -2.90
C LYS A 107 -9.82 -15.58 -2.69
N PRO A 108 -9.40 -16.32 -3.73
CA PRO A 108 -8.90 -17.69 -3.54
C PRO A 108 -7.64 -17.75 -2.66
N ALA A 109 -6.75 -16.76 -2.73
CA ALA A 109 -5.56 -16.71 -1.89
C ALA A 109 -5.91 -16.55 -0.40
N LEU A 110 -6.87 -15.69 -0.10
CA LEU A 110 -7.35 -15.46 1.26
C LEU A 110 -8.17 -16.67 1.78
N ASP A 111 -9.11 -17.19 0.97
CA ASP A 111 -9.88 -18.38 1.33
C ASP A 111 -8.95 -19.54 1.71
N ALA A 112 -7.92 -19.80 0.91
CA ALA A 112 -6.92 -20.83 1.19
C ALA A 112 -6.13 -20.58 2.48
N ALA A 113 -5.76 -19.32 2.74
CA ALA A 113 -5.04 -18.96 3.96
C ALA A 113 -5.88 -19.18 5.23
N TYR A 114 -7.18 -18.84 5.21
CA TYR A 114 -8.08 -19.10 6.32
C TYR A 114 -8.36 -20.61 6.48
N ALA A 115 -8.60 -21.33 5.37
CA ALA A 115 -8.85 -22.77 5.37
C ALA A 115 -7.67 -23.55 5.98
N ARG A 116 -6.41 -23.15 5.70
CA ARG A 116 -5.22 -23.76 6.29
C ARG A 116 -5.23 -23.71 7.84
N LEU A 117 -5.87 -22.70 8.40
CA LEU A 117 -5.97 -22.50 9.85
C LEU A 117 -7.26 -23.09 10.44
N GLY A 118 -8.15 -23.65 9.61
CA GLY A 118 -9.48 -24.07 10.06
C GLY A 118 -10.37 -22.91 10.52
N LEU A 119 -10.10 -21.69 10.07
CA LEU A 119 -10.86 -20.50 10.44
C LEU A 119 -11.83 -20.09 9.34
N PRO A 120 -13.01 -19.55 9.69
CA PRO A 120 -13.88 -18.92 8.71
C PRO A 120 -13.22 -17.63 8.16
N PRO A 121 -13.36 -17.34 6.86
CA PRO A 121 -12.84 -16.11 6.27
C PRO A 121 -13.50 -14.87 6.91
N THR A 122 -12.70 -13.85 7.22
CA THR A 122 -13.19 -12.56 7.72
C THR A 122 -13.28 -11.50 6.62
N HIS A 123 -12.74 -11.76 5.43
CA HIS A 123 -12.92 -10.88 4.29
C HIS A 123 -14.33 -10.96 3.70
N THR A 124 -14.79 -9.89 3.08
CA THR A 124 -16.15 -9.77 2.52
C THR A 124 -16.21 -9.96 1.01
N ILE A 125 -15.16 -10.51 0.39
CA ILE A 125 -15.10 -10.71 -1.07
C ILE A 125 -16.04 -11.86 -1.45
N SER A 126 -17.16 -11.53 -2.09
CA SER A 126 -18.10 -12.48 -2.68
C SER A 126 -17.82 -12.69 -4.17
N MET A 127 -18.39 -13.73 -4.79
CA MET A 127 -18.31 -13.91 -6.24
C MET A 127 -18.98 -12.77 -6.99
N ALA A 128 -20.10 -12.26 -6.49
CA ALA A 128 -20.76 -11.08 -7.07
C ALA A 128 -19.86 -9.84 -7.03
N ALA A 129 -19.10 -9.63 -5.94
CA ALA A 129 -18.15 -8.53 -5.86
C ALA A 129 -16.98 -8.69 -6.84
N VAL A 130 -16.55 -9.92 -7.11
CA VAL A 130 -15.54 -10.24 -8.14
C VAL A 130 -16.06 -9.87 -9.53
N GLU A 131 -17.28 -10.28 -9.86
CA GLU A 131 -17.90 -9.97 -11.15
C GLU A 131 -18.10 -8.46 -11.33
N GLU A 132 -18.58 -7.77 -10.28
CA GLU A 132 -18.74 -6.31 -10.28
C GLU A 132 -17.41 -5.57 -10.51
N GLU A 133 -16.31 -6.04 -9.88
CA GLU A 133 -14.99 -5.43 -10.08
C GLU A 133 -14.47 -5.64 -11.49
N ILE A 134 -14.63 -6.84 -12.07
CA ILE A 134 -14.22 -7.13 -13.46
C ILE A 134 -14.95 -6.20 -14.42
N GLU A 135 -16.26 -6.05 -14.27
CA GLU A 135 -17.05 -5.12 -15.09
C GLU A 135 -16.66 -3.66 -14.87
N GLU A 136 -16.34 -3.27 -13.63
CA GLU A 136 -15.87 -1.92 -13.32
C GLU A 136 -14.51 -1.65 -13.95
N LEU A 137 -13.54 -2.56 -13.83
CA LEU A 137 -12.20 -2.43 -14.38
C LEU A 137 -12.19 -2.25 -15.90
N ALA A 138 -13.14 -2.86 -16.61
CA ALA A 138 -13.31 -2.69 -18.04
C ALA A 138 -13.67 -1.25 -18.46
N LEU A 139 -14.20 -0.43 -17.54
CA LEU A 139 -14.58 0.95 -17.82
C LEU A 139 -13.40 1.91 -17.86
N TYR A 140 -12.31 1.63 -17.16
CA TYR A 140 -11.21 2.58 -17.02
C TYR A 140 -10.29 2.61 -18.26
N ASP A 141 -9.82 3.80 -18.58
CA ASP A 141 -8.84 4.00 -19.65
C ASP A 141 -7.43 3.65 -19.17
N LEU A 142 -7.15 3.83 -17.87
CA LEU A 142 -5.88 3.52 -17.23
C LEU A 142 -6.11 2.95 -15.82
N VAL A 143 -5.35 1.92 -15.46
CA VAL A 143 -5.38 1.30 -14.14
C VAL A 143 -3.97 1.31 -13.55
N PHE A 144 -3.80 1.95 -12.40
CA PHE A 144 -2.53 2.02 -11.71
C PHE A 144 -2.32 0.77 -10.85
N ALA A 145 -1.30 -0.01 -11.18
CA ALA A 145 -0.90 -1.22 -10.48
C ALA A 145 0.32 -0.94 -9.59
N SER A 146 0.08 -0.88 -8.29
CA SER A 146 1.09 -0.46 -7.31
C SER A 146 2.11 -1.53 -6.93
N ASN A 147 2.00 -2.76 -7.49
CA ASN A 147 2.92 -3.86 -7.25
C ASN A 147 2.89 -4.82 -8.47
N ALA A 148 3.97 -5.56 -8.71
CA ALA A 148 4.03 -6.51 -9.83
C ALA A 148 2.95 -7.61 -9.77
N PRO A 149 2.66 -8.25 -8.62
CA PRO A 149 1.52 -9.18 -8.53
C PRO A 149 0.16 -8.52 -8.80
N CYS A 150 0.01 -7.22 -8.55
CA CYS A 150 -1.19 -6.49 -8.90
C CYS A 150 -1.38 -6.40 -10.42
N GLU A 151 -0.29 -6.18 -11.20
CA GLU A 151 -0.36 -6.22 -12.66
C GLU A 151 -0.83 -7.56 -13.18
N VAL A 152 -0.25 -8.65 -12.66
CA VAL A 152 -0.65 -10.02 -13.03
C VAL A 152 -2.14 -10.23 -12.73
N SER A 153 -2.60 -9.85 -11.53
CA SER A 153 -3.99 -10.00 -11.13
C SER A 153 -4.97 -9.22 -12.02
N LEU A 154 -4.56 -8.05 -12.53
CA LEU A 154 -5.35 -7.24 -13.47
C LEU A 154 -5.43 -7.89 -14.85
N ILE A 155 -4.31 -8.44 -15.35
CA ILE A 155 -4.28 -9.18 -16.62
C ILE A 155 -5.21 -10.40 -16.52
N ASP A 156 -5.12 -11.17 -15.43
CA ASP A 156 -5.95 -12.33 -15.16
C ASP A 156 -7.45 -11.96 -15.04
N ALA A 157 -7.75 -10.75 -14.55
CA ALA A 157 -9.10 -10.19 -14.52
C ALA A 157 -9.56 -9.59 -15.87
N GLY A 158 -8.78 -9.73 -16.94
CA GLY A 158 -9.14 -9.30 -18.30
C GLY A 158 -8.80 -7.84 -18.64
N VAL A 159 -8.05 -7.14 -17.79
CA VAL A 159 -7.57 -5.79 -18.11
C VAL A 159 -6.45 -5.89 -19.14
N ARG A 160 -6.58 -5.14 -20.24
CA ARG A 160 -5.55 -5.11 -21.30
C ARG A 160 -4.25 -4.50 -20.76
N ALA A 161 -3.11 -5.08 -21.15
CA ALA A 161 -1.79 -4.65 -20.68
C ALA A 161 -1.48 -3.17 -21.00
N ASP A 162 -1.96 -2.64 -22.14
CA ASP A 162 -1.79 -1.24 -22.56
C ASP A 162 -2.59 -0.24 -21.68
N ARG A 163 -3.52 -0.73 -20.86
CA ARG A 163 -4.25 0.07 -19.86
C ARG A 163 -3.69 -0.04 -18.46
N ILE A 164 -2.72 -0.91 -18.22
CA ILE A 164 -2.08 -1.05 -16.91
C ILE A 164 -0.85 -0.15 -16.85
N PHE A 165 -0.79 0.71 -15.85
CA PHE A 165 0.38 1.54 -15.58
C PHE A 165 1.09 1.01 -14.33
N PRO A 166 2.29 0.42 -14.49
CA PRO A 166 3.12 -0.02 -13.38
C PRO A 166 3.57 1.18 -12.54
N THR A 167 3.23 1.17 -11.27
CA THR A 167 3.60 2.23 -10.33
C THR A 167 3.88 1.64 -8.94
N SER A 168 4.06 2.46 -7.93
CA SER A 168 4.19 2.06 -6.53
C SER A 168 3.50 3.07 -5.61
N PHE A 169 3.26 2.68 -4.37
CA PHE A 169 3.13 3.64 -3.29
C PHE A 169 4.52 4.10 -2.87
N GLY A 170 4.57 5.25 -2.24
CA GLY A 170 5.81 5.88 -1.85
C GLY A 170 5.98 6.05 -0.36
N TRP A 171 7.07 6.69 0.01
CA TRP A 171 7.36 7.10 1.36
C TRP A 171 7.88 8.54 1.40
N SER A 172 7.91 9.13 2.59
CA SER A 172 8.40 10.50 2.81
C SER A 172 9.52 10.46 3.84
N PRO A 173 10.81 10.59 3.44
CA PRO A 173 11.93 10.59 4.38
C PRO A 173 11.77 11.54 5.57
N PRO A 174 11.26 12.78 5.41
CA PRO A 174 11.06 13.70 6.53
C PRO A 174 10.09 13.17 7.60
N ARG A 175 9.11 12.34 7.21
CA ARG A 175 8.16 11.75 8.17
C ARG A 175 8.83 10.81 9.17
N PHE A 176 9.96 10.25 8.82
CA PHE A 176 10.69 9.27 9.63
C PHE A 176 11.90 9.87 10.35
N GLU A 177 12.05 11.20 10.30
CA GLU A 177 13.13 11.94 10.99
C GLU A 177 14.52 11.37 10.69
N LEU A 178 14.75 10.98 9.44
CA LEU A 178 16.04 10.52 8.96
C LEU A 178 16.96 11.72 8.77
N GLY A 179 17.63 12.18 9.84
CA GLY A 179 18.66 13.21 9.80
C GLY A 179 20.02 12.65 9.39
N ILE A 180 20.96 13.55 9.07
CA ILE A 180 22.36 13.20 8.83
C ILE A 180 22.93 12.58 10.12
N GLY A 181 23.45 11.35 10.04
CA GLY A 181 24.09 10.65 11.18
C GLY A 181 23.16 9.71 11.97
N HIS A 182 21.98 9.33 11.45
CA HIS A 182 21.17 8.30 12.08
C HIS A 182 21.89 6.95 12.02
N SER A 183 22.03 6.31 13.20
CA SER A 183 22.43 4.90 13.31
C SER A 183 21.40 4.03 12.61
N THR A 184 21.80 3.36 11.54
CA THR A 184 20.97 2.34 10.88
C THR A 184 21.07 1.03 11.65
N ALA A 185 20.21 0.05 11.35
CA ALA A 185 20.38 -1.32 11.85
C ALA A 185 21.81 -1.85 11.62
N ALA A 186 22.50 -1.34 10.60
CA ALA A 186 23.87 -1.69 10.25
C ALA A 186 24.93 -1.25 11.27
N ASP A 187 24.63 -0.27 12.10
CA ASP A 187 25.60 0.36 13.01
C ASP A 187 25.47 -0.15 14.46
N ARG A 188 24.53 -1.08 14.72
CA ARG A 188 24.35 -1.65 16.05
C ARG A 188 25.33 -2.80 16.30
N GLY A 189 25.93 -2.78 17.48
CA GLY A 189 26.85 -3.80 17.95
C GLY A 189 26.19 -5.17 18.23
N PRO A 190 26.95 -6.15 18.71
CA PRO A 190 26.42 -7.47 19.04
C PRO A 190 25.34 -7.39 20.15
N GLY A 191 24.26 -8.16 19.99
CA GLY A 191 23.13 -8.23 20.91
C GLY A 191 21.98 -9.02 20.29
N THR A 192 20.92 -9.23 21.07
CA THR A 192 19.66 -9.86 20.60
C THR A 192 19.10 -9.12 19.39
N VAL A 193 18.86 -9.83 18.29
CA VAL A 193 18.38 -9.25 17.05
C VAL A 193 16.89 -8.91 17.17
N LYS A 194 16.56 -7.65 16.87
CA LYS A 194 15.17 -7.14 16.96
C LYS A 194 14.51 -7.18 15.61
N ILE A 195 13.46 -7.97 15.52
CA ILE A 195 12.66 -8.17 14.30
C ILE A 195 11.32 -7.49 14.46
N LEU A 196 10.92 -6.73 13.44
CA LEU A 196 9.69 -5.93 13.41
C LEU A 196 8.72 -6.45 12.36
N PHE A 197 7.47 -6.58 12.75
CA PHE A 197 6.30 -6.62 11.87
C PHE A 197 5.43 -5.40 12.14
N ALA A 198 4.93 -4.74 11.10
CA ALA A 198 4.00 -3.62 11.24
C ALA A 198 2.83 -3.76 10.26
N GLY A 199 1.62 -3.67 10.80
CA GLY A 199 0.37 -3.79 10.05
C GLY A 199 -0.73 -4.45 10.88
N SER A 200 -1.90 -4.70 10.27
CA SER A 200 -2.92 -5.53 10.92
C SER A 200 -2.36 -6.93 11.21
N ILE A 201 -2.42 -7.36 12.45
CA ILE A 201 -1.99 -8.70 12.88
C ILE A 201 -3.10 -9.67 12.48
N SER A 202 -3.04 -10.15 11.23
CA SER A 202 -4.13 -10.86 10.58
C SER A 202 -3.64 -12.03 9.72
N VAL A 203 -4.58 -12.89 9.32
CA VAL A 203 -4.32 -13.98 8.37
C VAL A 203 -3.85 -13.42 7.03
N ARG A 204 -4.50 -12.38 6.54
CA ARG A 204 -4.14 -11.69 5.29
C ARG A 204 -2.67 -11.22 5.28
N LYS A 205 -2.17 -10.75 6.42
CA LYS A 205 -0.78 -10.28 6.55
C LYS A 205 0.23 -11.39 6.89
N GLY A 206 -0.21 -12.65 6.88
CA GLY A 206 0.66 -13.80 7.06
C GLY A 206 1.19 -13.99 8.48
N VAL A 207 0.57 -13.33 9.48
CA VAL A 207 1.03 -13.43 10.87
C VAL A 207 1.01 -14.87 11.42
N PRO A 208 0.03 -15.73 11.11
CA PRO A 208 0.08 -17.13 11.51
C PRO A 208 1.35 -17.84 11.00
N THR A 209 1.70 -17.66 9.74
CA THR A 209 2.92 -18.21 9.15
C THR A 209 4.18 -17.67 9.84
N LEU A 210 4.18 -16.37 10.19
CA LEU A 210 5.30 -15.77 10.93
C LEU A 210 5.46 -16.40 12.33
N LEU A 211 4.37 -16.58 13.06
CA LEU A 211 4.43 -17.17 14.40
C LEU A 211 4.82 -18.64 14.36
N GLU A 212 4.33 -19.42 13.39
CA GLU A 212 4.76 -20.80 13.16
C GLU A 212 6.26 -20.89 12.82
N ALA A 213 6.76 -19.97 11.96
CA ALA A 213 8.18 -19.89 11.63
C ALA A 213 9.02 -19.47 12.85
N TRP A 214 8.49 -18.56 13.67
CA TRP A 214 9.14 -18.11 14.90
C TRP A 214 9.33 -19.22 15.92
N GLU A 215 8.36 -20.11 16.05
CA GLU A 215 8.44 -21.29 16.95
C GLU A 215 9.57 -22.26 16.60
N LYS A 216 10.05 -22.25 15.36
CA LYS A 216 11.16 -23.11 14.86
C LYS A 216 12.53 -22.46 15.02
N LEU A 217 12.60 -21.19 15.42
CA LEU A 217 13.86 -20.48 15.54
C LEU A 217 14.63 -20.91 16.78
N THR A 218 15.95 -21.06 16.58
CA THR A 218 16.91 -21.35 17.66
C THR A 218 17.92 -20.22 17.89
N VAL A 219 17.72 -19.09 17.17
CA VAL A 219 18.59 -17.91 17.25
C VAL A 219 18.12 -16.95 18.34
N ASP A 220 19.05 -16.17 18.90
CA ASP A 220 18.73 -15.11 19.86
C ASP A 220 18.11 -13.91 19.13
N ALA A 221 16.79 -13.82 19.18
CA ALA A 221 16.01 -12.77 18.52
C ALA A 221 14.73 -12.44 19.29
N GLU A 222 14.25 -11.21 19.12
CA GLU A 222 12.98 -10.71 19.66
C GLU A 222 12.08 -10.27 18.51
N LEU A 223 10.79 -10.66 18.54
CA LEU A 223 9.78 -10.25 17.56
C LEU A 223 8.85 -9.20 18.16
N THR A 224 8.74 -8.06 17.50
CA THR A 224 7.73 -7.05 17.82
C THR A 224 6.66 -7.03 16.74
N LEU A 225 5.42 -7.31 17.11
CA LEU A 225 4.23 -7.16 16.26
C LEU A 225 3.55 -5.83 16.59
N VAL A 226 3.34 -4.98 15.58
CA VAL A 226 2.72 -3.65 15.78
C VAL A 226 1.42 -3.56 14.98
N GLY A 227 0.30 -3.40 15.68
CA GLY A 227 -1.01 -3.21 15.06
C GLY A 227 -2.16 -3.85 15.82
N ASN A 228 -3.33 -3.82 15.22
CA ASN A 228 -4.52 -4.43 15.80
C ASN A 228 -4.56 -5.93 15.47
N VAL A 229 -4.86 -6.73 16.48
CA VAL A 229 -5.00 -8.19 16.31
C VAL A 229 -6.38 -8.51 15.76
N GLU A 230 -6.42 -9.34 14.73
CA GLU A 230 -7.66 -9.95 14.24
C GLU A 230 -8.22 -10.88 15.33
N PRO A 231 -9.50 -10.75 15.75
CA PRO A 231 -10.04 -11.50 16.89
C PRO A 231 -9.83 -13.01 16.79
N ALA A 232 -9.91 -13.58 15.60
CA ALA A 232 -9.67 -15.01 15.39
C ALA A 232 -8.22 -15.46 15.70
N LEU A 233 -7.26 -14.54 15.71
CA LEU A 233 -5.85 -14.81 15.99
C LEU A 233 -5.43 -14.54 17.45
N GLU A 234 -6.30 -13.95 18.28
CA GLU A 234 -5.97 -13.65 19.69
C GLU A 234 -5.40 -14.84 20.48
N PRO A 235 -5.95 -16.08 20.36
CA PRO A 235 -5.38 -17.24 21.06
C PRO A 235 -3.96 -17.61 20.58
N LEU A 236 -3.71 -17.49 19.27
CA LEU A 236 -2.40 -17.79 18.68
C LEU A 236 -1.36 -16.77 19.13
N VAL A 237 -1.72 -15.48 19.05
CA VAL A 237 -0.84 -14.36 19.45
C VAL A 237 -0.54 -14.41 20.95
N SER A 238 -1.54 -14.66 21.80
CA SER A 238 -1.36 -14.78 23.26
C SER A 238 -0.39 -15.91 23.64
N ARG A 239 -0.49 -17.08 22.95
CA ARG A 239 0.47 -18.18 23.16
C ARG A 239 1.89 -17.79 22.78
N ALA A 240 2.06 -17.08 21.65
CA ALA A 240 3.38 -16.64 21.22
C ALA A 240 3.99 -15.64 22.21
N VAL A 241 3.20 -14.67 22.70
CA VAL A 241 3.64 -13.70 23.72
C VAL A 241 4.02 -14.39 25.04
N ALA A 242 3.26 -15.39 25.47
CA ALA A 242 3.55 -16.13 26.71
C ALA A 242 4.90 -16.86 26.70
N ARG A 243 5.49 -17.11 25.52
CA ARG A 243 6.84 -17.70 25.39
C ARG A 243 7.99 -16.69 25.60
N GLY A 244 7.69 -15.41 25.70
CA GLY A 244 8.61 -14.36 26.17
C GLY A 244 9.44 -13.66 25.08
N SER A 245 9.58 -14.23 23.87
CA SER A 245 10.37 -13.61 22.77
C SER A 245 9.52 -12.83 21.76
N VAL A 246 8.19 -12.80 21.94
CA VAL A 246 7.24 -12.06 21.10
C VAL A 246 6.53 -11.02 21.94
N ARG A 247 6.44 -9.81 21.43
CA ARG A 247 5.64 -8.74 22.05
C ARG A 247 4.69 -8.10 21.03
N VAL A 248 3.56 -7.61 21.53
CA VAL A 248 2.57 -6.90 20.72
C VAL A 248 2.48 -5.46 21.19
N LEU A 249 2.56 -4.54 20.26
CA LEU A 249 2.32 -3.12 20.48
C LEU A 249 1.07 -2.67 19.73
N PRO A 250 0.26 -1.78 20.31
CA PRO A 250 -0.87 -1.22 19.60
C PRO A 250 -0.41 -0.39 18.38
N PHE A 251 -1.37 -0.04 17.52
CA PHE A 251 -1.10 0.91 16.45
C PHE A 251 -0.45 2.19 17.01
N THR A 252 0.63 2.62 16.36
CA THR A 252 1.32 3.87 16.69
C THR A 252 1.39 4.79 15.47
N ARG A 253 1.37 6.10 15.73
CA ARG A 253 1.64 7.11 14.69
C ARG A 253 3.13 7.34 14.49
N ASP A 254 3.94 7.04 15.51
CA ASP A 254 5.41 7.10 15.46
C ASP A 254 6.01 5.74 15.15
N ILE A 255 5.68 5.23 13.97
CA ILE A 255 6.27 3.98 13.48
C ILE A 255 7.76 4.15 13.13
N GLY A 256 8.20 5.38 12.85
CA GLY A 256 9.58 5.70 12.51
C GLY A 256 10.55 5.33 13.62
N ALA A 257 10.19 5.59 14.90
CA ALA A 257 11.02 5.18 16.04
C ALA A 257 11.19 3.65 16.09
N LEU A 258 10.16 2.89 15.75
CA LEU A 258 10.24 1.43 15.70
C LEU A 258 11.11 0.94 14.55
N TYR A 259 10.97 1.50 13.35
CA TYR A 259 11.89 1.17 12.24
C TYR A 259 13.35 1.45 12.63
N ARG A 260 13.65 2.59 13.26
CA ARG A 260 15.02 2.92 13.69
C ARG A 260 15.56 2.04 14.82
N SER A 261 14.70 1.44 15.63
CA SER A 261 15.11 0.63 16.80
C SER A 261 15.18 -0.87 16.55
N HIS A 262 14.84 -1.34 15.34
CA HIS A 262 14.85 -2.76 14.96
C HIS A 262 15.90 -3.05 13.89
N ASP A 263 16.23 -4.33 13.68
CA ASP A 263 17.33 -4.80 12.83
C ASP A 263 16.86 -5.41 11.51
N VAL A 264 15.66 -5.99 11.50
CA VAL A 264 15.06 -6.64 10.35
C VAL A 264 13.56 -6.34 10.34
N PHE A 265 13.00 -6.13 9.16
CA PHE A 265 11.56 -6.05 8.95
C PHE A 265 11.05 -7.34 8.30
N VAL A 266 10.00 -7.95 8.85
CA VAL A 266 9.38 -9.16 8.31
C VAL A 266 7.92 -8.91 7.97
N PHE A 267 7.54 -9.18 6.71
CA PHE A 267 6.18 -8.92 6.23
C PHE A 267 5.71 -10.02 5.27
N PRO A 268 5.34 -11.21 5.79
CA PRO A 268 5.03 -12.39 4.99
C PRO A 268 3.59 -12.40 4.49
N THR A 269 3.13 -11.26 3.96
CA THR A 269 1.74 -11.03 3.56
C THR A 269 1.28 -12.00 2.47
N VAL A 270 0.02 -12.43 2.56
CA VAL A 270 -0.64 -13.31 1.58
C VAL A 270 -1.20 -12.50 0.43
N GLU A 271 -1.75 -11.31 0.73
CA GLU A 271 -2.39 -10.43 -0.24
C GLU A 271 -2.09 -8.97 0.06
N GLU A 272 -1.68 -8.23 -0.97
CA GLU A 272 -1.38 -6.81 -0.97
C GLU A 272 -1.49 -6.20 -2.37
N GLY A 273 -1.94 -4.94 -2.45
CA GLY A 273 -1.83 -4.15 -3.68
C GLY A 273 -0.57 -3.28 -3.70
N GLY A 274 -0.28 -2.58 -2.59
CA GLY A 274 0.87 -1.71 -2.48
C GLY A 274 1.38 -1.63 -1.04
N PRO A 275 2.30 -2.51 -0.63
CA PRO A 275 2.76 -2.64 0.75
C PRO A 275 3.68 -1.47 1.14
N GLN A 276 3.09 -0.35 1.50
CA GLN A 276 3.79 0.87 1.89
C GLN A 276 4.76 0.66 3.05
N VAL A 277 4.40 -0.20 4.02
CA VAL A 277 5.25 -0.52 5.18
C VAL A 277 6.59 -1.13 4.78
N THR A 278 6.64 -1.88 3.67
CA THR A 278 7.89 -2.42 3.11
C THR A 278 8.80 -1.31 2.62
N ILE A 279 8.24 -0.32 1.93
CA ILE A 279 8.99 0.83 1.41
C ILE A 279 9.49 1.71 2.57
N GLU A 280 8.64 1.95 3.56
CA GLU A 280 8.96 2.72 4.76
C GLU A 280 10.10 2.04 5.55
N ALA A 281 9.98 0.75 5.83
CA ALA A 281 11.01 -0.03 6.52
C ALA A 281 12.34 -0.04 5.75
N GLY A 282 12.28 -0.32 4.45
CA GLY A 282 13.46 -0.28 3.58
C GLY A 282 14.10 1.11 3.51
N GLY A 283 13.30 2.17 3.41
CA GLY A 283 13.77 3.56 3.47
C GLY A 283 14.47 3.92 4.78
N CYS A 284 14.01 3.31 5.89
CA CYS A 284 14.67 3.41 7.20
C CYS A 284 15.88 2.47 7.35
N GLY A 285 16.25 1.74 6.31
CA GLY A 285 17.43 0.88 6.29
C GLY A 285 17.23 -0.50 6.94
N LEU A 286 16.01 -0.99 7.11
CA LEU A 286 15.80 -2.35 7.59
C LEU A 286 15.86 -3.32 6.41
N PRO A 287 16.73 -4.34 6.44
CA PRO A 287 16.60 -5.50 5.56
C PRO A 287 15.20 -6.09 5.66
N VAL A 288 14.61 -6.45 4.54
CA VAL A 288 13.22 -6.93 4.50
C VAL A 288 13.17 -8.41 4.15
N ILE A 289 12.43 -9.19 4.92
CA ILE A 289 11.98 -10.54 4.57
C ILE A 289 10.50 -10.44 4.24
N THR A 290 10.11 -10.87 3.04
CA THR A 290 8.73 -10.73 2.60
C THR A 290 8.33 -11.82 1.58
N THR A 291 7.12 -11.70 1.04
CA THR A 291 6.62 -12.51 -0.07
C THR A 291 6.61 -11.71 -1.37
N PRO A 292 6.37 -12.31 -2.53
CA PRO A 292 6.18 -11.54 -3.76
C PRO A 292 5.12 -10.42 -3.64
N MET A 293 4.04 -10.68 -2.89
CA MET A 293 2.99 -9.68 -2.61
C MET A 293 3.51 -8.51 -1.76
N GLY A 294 4.43 -8.76 -0.85
CA GLY A 294 4.99 -7.76 0.06
C GLY A 294 6.23 -7.05 -0.47
N ALA A 295 6.73 -7.39 -1.65
CA ALA A 295 8.01 -6.87 -2.18
C ALA A 295 7.98 -5.39 -2.60
N ALA A 296 6.81 -4.84 -2.92
CA ALA A 296 6.60 -3.41 -3.25
C ALA A 296 7.48 -2.87 -4.39
N ARG A 297 7.91 -3.72 -5.33
CA ARG A 297 8.95 -3.42 -6.36
C ARG A 297 10.31 -3.01 -5.77
N LEU A 298 10.41 -2.81 -4.48
CA LEU A 298 11.62 -2.41 -3.78
C LEU A 298 12.51 -3.62 -3.46
N VAL A 299 11.93 -4.68 -2.89
CA VAL A 299 12.70 -5.84 -2.43
C VAL A 299 13.10 -6.70 -3.62
N LYS A 300 14.40 -6.96 -3.73
CA LYS A 300 15.02 -7.85 -4.72
C LYS A 300 15.69 -8.99 -3.98
N ASP A 301 15.22 -10.22 -4.22
CA ASP A 301 15.69 -11.41 -3.53
C ASP A 301 17.20 -11.59 -3.66
N GLY A 302 17.88 -11.87 -2.52
CA GLY A 302 19.33 -12.04 -2.45
C GLY A 302 20.17 -10.78 -2.67
N VAL A 303 19.56 -9.63 -2.96
CA VAL A 303 20.24 -8.36 -3.26
C VAL A 303 20.10 -7.34 -2.13
N ASN A 304 18.88 -7.09 -1.70
CA ASN A 304 18.57 -6.09 -0.66
C ASN A 304 17.55 -6.58 0.37
N GLY A 305 17.14 -7.85 0.26
CA GLY A 305 16.21 -8.52 1.14
C GLY A 305 16.04 -9.98 0.73
N ILE A 306 15.07 -10.67 1.34
CA ILE A 306 14.75 -12.07 1.06
C ILE A 306 13.25 -12.17 0.71
N ILE A 307 12.95 -12.88 -0.38
CA ILE A 307 11.59 -13.15 -0.80
C ILE A 307 11.31 -14.65 -0.64
N VAL A 308 10.27 -14.98 0.13
CA VAL A 308 9.83 -16.36 0.34
C VAL A 308 8.39 -16.53 -0.15
N PRO A 309 7.96 -17.72 -0.60
CA PRO A 309 6.56 -17.96 -0.93
C PRO A 309 5.64 -17.71 0.27
N ALA A 310 4.44 -17.19 0.02
CA ALA A 310 3.43 -17.02 1.05
C ALA A 310 3.08 -18.38 1.68
N GLY A 311 2.99 -18.44 3.01
CA GLY A 311 2.70 -19.66 3.74
C GLY A 311 3.88 -20.65 3.92
N ALA A 312 5.05 -20.34 3.36
CA ALA A 312 6.25 -21.21 3.46
C ALA A 312 6.96 -21.04 4.80
N VAL A 313 6.48 -21.73 5.82
CA VAL A 313 6.95 -21.62 7.22
C VAL A 313 8.45 -21.89 7.35
N GLU A 314 8.96 -22.98 6.75
CA GLU A 314 10.37 -23.41 6.83
C GLU A 314 11.30 -22.39 6.17
N LEU A 315 10.92 -21.90 4.98
CA LEU A 315 11.71 -20.89 4.26
C LEU A 315 11.71 -19.55 4.99
N LEU A 316 10.58 -19.17 5.59
CA LEU A 316 10.50 -17.95 6.39
C LEU A 316 11.37 -18.06 7.65
N SER A 317 11.34 -19.20 8.34
CA SER A 317 12.20 -19.47 9.50
C SER A 317 13.69 -19.42 9.13
N ALA A 318 14.09 -20.07 8.02
CA ALA A 318 15.45 -20.03 7.52
C ALA A 318 15.91 -18.62 7.14
N ALA A 319 15.04 -17.84 6.48
CA ALA A 319 15.32 -16.44 6.13
C ALA A 319 15.54 -15.57 7.38
N ILE A 320 14.69 -15.72 8.40
CA ILE A 320 14.85 -15.03 9.67
C ILE A 320 16.17 -15.43 10.34
N ALA A 321 16.44 -16.73 10.44
CA ALA A 321 17.68 -17.25 11.05
C ALA A 321 18.93 -16.72 10.32
N SER A 322 18.92 -16.66 8.99
CA SER A 322 20.07 -16.17 8.21
C SER A 322 20.38 -14.70 8.51
N LEU A 323 19.35 -13.84 8.53
CA LEU A 323 19.55 -12.43 8.88
C LEU A 323 19.83 -12.23 10.37
N ALA A 324 19.31 -13.08 11.27
CA ALA A 324 19.64 -13.02 12.69
C ALA A 324 21.09 -13.40 12.97
N SER A 325 21.64 -14.39 12.27
CA SER A 325 22.97 -14.93 12.52
C SER A 325 24.11 -14.24 11.76
N ASP A 326 23.82 -13.51 10.67
CA ASP A 326 24.84 -12.85 9.84
C ASP A 326 24.73 -11.30 9.87
N PRO A 327 25.47 -10.63 10.76
CA PRO A 327 25.51 -9.16 10.81
C PRO A 327 26.00 -8.53 9.51
N GLY A 328 26.94 -9.19 8.82
CA GLY A 328 27.47 -8.70 7.54
C GLY A 328 26.42 -8.69 6.44
N LEU A 329 25.59 -9.73 6.38
CA LEU A 329 24.46 -9.82 5.46
C LEU A 329 23.42 -8.73 5.77
N ARG A 330 23.06 -8.56 7.06
CA ARG A 330 22.17 -7.48 7.49
C ARG A 330 22.68 -6.12 7.05
N GLN A 331 23.98 -5.84 7.26
CA GLN A 331 24.58 -4.56 6.90
C GLN A 331 24.57 -4.31 5.39
N ARG A 332 24.91 -5.32 4.58
CA ARG A 332 24.86 -5.22 3.11
C ARG A 332 23.45 -4.90 2.62
N TYR A 333 22.44 -5.66 3.09
CA TYR A 333 21.06 -5.47 2.70
C TYR A 333 20.51 -4.12 3.19
N SER A 334 20.81 -3.72 4.42
CA SER A 334 20.43 -2.43 5.00
C SER A 334 20.90 -1.25 4.13
N ARG A 335 22.17 -1.21 3.79
CA ARG A 335 22.71 -0.13 2.94
C ARG A 335 22.06 -0.14 1.55
N ARG A 336 21.90 -1.30 0.97
CA ARG A 336 21.36 -1.43 -0.38
C ARG A 336 19.89 -1.04 -0.44
N ILE A 337 19.06 -1.54 0.47
CA ILE A 337 17.62 -1.26 0.45
C ILE A 337 17.33 0.23 0.76
N ALA A 338 18.10 0.86 1.65
CA ALA A 338 17.99 2.28 1.94
C ALA A 338 18.29 3.13 0.70
N ALA A 339 19.31 2.77 -0.08
CA ALA A 339 19.65 3.44 -1.33
C ALA A 339 18.56 3.22 -2.39
N ASP A 340 18.10 1.98 -2.58
CA ASP A 340 17.06 1.62 -3.56
C ASP A 340 15.73 2.30 -3.23
N ALA A 341 15.37 2.46 -1.94
CA ALA A 341 14.14 3.11 -1.49
C ALA A 341 14.06 4.60 -1.87
N GLN A 342 15.17 5.25 -2.19
CA GLN A 342 15.17 6.65 -2.64
C GLN A 342 14.49 6.85 -4.00
N ALA A 343 14.31 5.80 -4.78
CA ALA A 343 13.51 5.84 -6.00
C ALA A 343 12.00 5.91 -5.74
N PHE A 344 11.57 5.54 -4.53
CA PHE A 344 10.16 5.41 -4.15
C PHE A 344 9.68 6.58 -3.27
N THR A 345 10.29 7.75 -3.33
CA THR A 345 9.75 8.92 -2.63
C THR A 345 8.47 9.42 -3.32
N TYR A 346 7.55 10.00 -2.55
CA TYR A 346 6.29 10.49 -3.12
C TYR A 346 6.49 11.53 -4.21
N ASP A 347 7.53 12.38 -4.11
CA ASP A 347 7.82 13.40 -5.13
C ASP A 347 8.17 12.76 -6.48
N LYS A 348 9.01 11.72 -6.47
CA LYS A 348 9.37 11.01 -7.70
C LYS A 348 8.19 10.26 -8.31
N LEU A 349 7.46 9.51 -7.49
CA LEU A 349 6.29 8.75 -7.96
C LEU A 349 5.16 9.67 -8.42
N GLY A 350 4.99 10.83 -7.77
CA GLY A 350 4.03 11.83 -8.20
C GLY A 350 4.40 12.42 -9.57
N ALA A 351 5.67 12.73 -9.79
CA ALA A 351 6.17 13.21 -11.08
C ALA A 351 6.00 12.16 -12.20
N GLU A 352 6.33 10.88 -11.94
CA GLU A 352 6.11 9.78 -12.89
C GLU A 352 4.63 9.64 -13.27
N ARG A 353 3.73 9.73 -12.29
CA ARG A 353 2.29 9.67 -12.51
C ARG A 353 1.78 10.87 -13.31
N ALA A 354 2.32 12.07 -13.03
CA ALA A 354 1.98 13.28 -13.79
C ALA A 354 2.38 13.13 -15.27
N LEU A 355 3.57 12.63 -15.54
CA LEU A 355 4.02 12.35 -16.91
C LEU A 355 3.11 11.35 -17.62
N ALA A 356 2.73 10.25 -16.96
CA ALA A 356 1.80 9.28 -17.51
C ALA A 356 0.43 9.90 -17.85
N PHE A 357 -0.04 10.84 -17.04
CA PHE A 357 -1.27 11.58 -17.32
C PHE A 357 -1.15 12.47 -18.55
N ILE A 358 -0.05 13.22 -18.63
CA ILE A 358 0.22 14.12 -19.74
C ILE A 358 0.32 13.33 -21.05
N GLU A 359 1.14 12.29 -21.09
CA GLU A 359 1.31 11.42 -22.27
C GLU A 359 -0.02 10.83 -22.75
N ARG A 360 -0.91 10.42 -21.82
CA ARG A 360 -2.23 9.88 -22.18
C ARG A 360 -3.18 10.94 -22.72
N LEU A 361 -3.14 12.16 -22.20
CA LEU A 361 -3.92 13.28 -22.72
C LEU A 361 -3.40 13.71 -24.08
N GLU A 362 -2.09 13.82 -24.26
CA GLU A 362 -1.46 14.16 -25.53
C GLU A 362 -1.82 13.16 -26.65
N HIS A 363 -1.75 11.88 -26.30
CA HIS A 363 -2.14 10.83 -27.26
C HIS A 363 -3.62 10.90 -27.65
N ARG A 364 -4.48 11.37 -26.75
CA ARG A 364 -5.92 11.46 -26.97
C ARG A 364 -6.34 12.78 -27.64
N HIS A 365 -5.61 13.85 -27.36
CA HIS A 365 -5.87 15.21 -27.80
C HIS A 365 -4.60 15.92 -28.31
N PRO A 366 -4.03 15.44 -29.42
CA PRO A 366 -2.76 15.98 -29.94
C PRO A 366 -2.84 17.48 -30.30
N GLU A 367 -4.05 17.99 -30.57
CA GLU A 367 -4.28 19.37 -30.92
C GLU A 367 -4.13 20.35 -29.74
N VAL A 368 -4.26 19.89 -28.49
CA VAL A 368 -4.25 20.76 -27.30
C VAL A 368 -2.83 21.00 -26.78
N VAL A 369 -1.91 20.08 -27.01
CA VAL A 369 -0.56 20.10 -26.38
C VAL A 369 0.49 20.81 -27.22
N SER A 370 0.22 21.16 -28.46
CA SER A 370 1.16 21.87 -29.33
C SER A 370 1.42 23.34 -28.94
N TYR A 371 0.83 23.84 -27.84
CA TYR A 371 0.92 25.26 -27.40
C TYR A 371 1.38 25.46 -25.94
N ALA A 372 1.96 24.43 -25.28
CA ALA A 372 2.45 24.56 -23.89
C ALA A 372 3.99 24.62 -23.83
#